data_185ffff7dc95d83a7c33d5516879928c
#
_entry.id   185ffff7dc95d83a7c33d5516879928c
#
_cell.length_a   1.000
_cell.length_b   1.000
_cell.length_c   1.000
_cell.angle_alpha   90.00
_cell.angle_beta   90.00
_cell.angle_gamma   90.00
#
_symmetry.space_group_name_H-M   'P 1'
#
loop_
_entity.id
_entity.type
_entity.pdbx_description
1 polymer ?
#
loop_
_entity_poly.entity_id
_entity_poly.type
_entity_poly.pdbx_seq_one_letter_code
_entity_poly.pdbx_strand_id
1 'polypeptide(L)'
;KGLYDNTIIIFASDNGPHMEGGADPDFFNSNGIYRGYKRDLYEGGIRVPMIISWPGHVQPNTETDFMCSFWDVLPTFEEIIHPKAKQKEMDGVSMLPLLENRKGQKEHEFLYFEFQELNGRQAVRKGPWKLVHMNIRGDKPYYELYNLASDPSERHNILDQYPEKVAELKDIMVREHRSDPNWPLLKEEKEK
;
A
#
# COMPACT_ATOMS: atom_id res chain seq x y z
N LYS A 1 23.11 3.69 25.90
CA LYS A 1 22.81 5.11 26.20
C LYS A 1 21.48 5.27 26.99
N GLY A 2 20.80 4.18 27.33
CA GLY A 2 19.55 4.21 28.13
C GLY A 2 18.38 4.90 27.46
N LEU A 3 18.31 4.92 26.12
CA LEU A 3 17.25 5.59 25.38
C LEU A 3 16.13 4.64 24.91
N TYR A 4 16.37 3.33 24.98
CA TYR A 4 15.47 2.31 24.41
C TYR A 4 14.04 2.40 24.95
N ASP A 5 13.89 2.57 26.26
CA ASP A 5 12.58 2.59 26.92
C ASP A 5 11.70 3.80 26.52
N ASN A 6 12.31 4.82 25.90
CA ASN A 6 11.62 6.01 25.39
C ASN A 6 11.84 6.19 23.88
N THR A 7 11.86 5.09 23.13
CA THR A 7 12.11 5.13 21.69
C THR A 7 11.14 4.22 20.95
N ILE A 8 10.51 4.74 19.91
CA ILE A 8 9.77 3.95 18.92
C ILE A 8 10.77 3.52 17.85
N ILE A 9 10.86 2.23 17.58
CA ILE A 9 11.67 1.66 16.51
C ILE A 9 10.71 1.06 15.48
N ILE A 10 10.76 1.55 14.25
CA ILE A 10 10.03 0.98 13.11
C ILE A 10 11.07 0.42 12.15
N PHE A 11 10.98 -0.87 11.88
CA PHE A 11 11.77 -1.56 10.87
C PHE A 11 10.87 -2.01 9.74
N ALA A 12 11.14 -1.56 8.52
CA ALA A 12 10.39 -1.95 7.33
C ALA A 12 11.29 -1.86 6.10
N SER A 13 10.90 -2.51 5.00
CA SER A 13 11.42 -2.17 3.68
C SER A 13 10.62 -1.01 3.09
N ASP A 14 11.23 -0.19 2.25
CA ASP A 14 10.57 0.93 1.56
C ASP A 14 9.73 0.46 0.36
N ASN A 15 10.09 -0.66 -0.24
CA ASN A 15 9.40 -1.31 -1.37
C ASN A 15 9.75 -2.80 -1.43
N GLY A 16 9.10 -3.53 -2.33
CA GLY A 16 9.45 -4.90 -2.63
C GLY A 16 10.88 -5.06 -3.17
N PRO A 17 11.40 -6.29 -3.30
CA PRO A 17 12.75 -6.56 -3.76
C PRO A 17 12.97 -6.01 -5.18
N HIS A 18 14.23 -5.75 -5.54
CA HIS A 18 14.61 -5.19 -6.84
C HIS A 18 15.60 -6.10 -7.58
N MET A 19 15.68 -5.90 -8.90
CA MET A 19 16.58 -6.64 -9.80
C MET A 19 17.82 -5.82 -10.19
N GLU A 20 18.10 -4.72 -9.49
CA GLU A 20 19.17 -3.78 -9.79
C GLU A 20 20.45 -4.13 -9.02
N GLY A 21 21.61 -3.68 -9.53
CA GLY A 21 22.89 -3.82 -8.83
C GLY A 21 23.36 -5.26 -8.62
N GLY A 22 22.88 -6.19 -9.45
CA GLY A 22 23.24 -7.60 -9.36
C GLY A 22 22.41 -8.40 -8.33
N ALA A 23 21.36 -7.80 -7.74
CA ALA A 23 20.42 -8.52 -6.92
C ALA A 23 19.56 -9.46 -7.78
N ASP A 24 19.33 -10.66 -7.27
CA ASP A 24 18.47 -11.66 -7.88
C ASP A 24 17.37 -12.06 -6.87
N PRO A 25 16.19 -11.41 -6.94
CA PRO A 25 15.11 -11.69 -6.03
C PRO A 25 14.49 -13.08 -6.23
N ASP A 26 14.57 -13.65 -7.43
CA ASP A 26 14.09 -15.00 -7.71
C ASP A 26 14.98 -16.06 -7.05
N PHE A 27 16.29 -15.88 -7.14
CA PHE A 27 17.24 -16.78 -6.47
C PHE A 27 17.04 -16.82 -4.96
N PHE A 28 16.80 -15.66 -4.34
CA PHE A 28 16.59 -15.57 -2.89
C PHE A 28 15.12 -15.75 -2.48
N ASN A 29 14.19 -15.89 -3.43
CA ASN A 29 12.74 -15.88 -3.15
C ASN A 29 12.32 -14.70 -2.26
N SER A 30 12.84 -13.51 -2.57
CA SER A 30 12.79 -12.33 -1.69
C SER A 30 11.38 -11.75 -1.52
N ASN A 31 10.48 -11.99 -2.48
CA ASN A 31 9.06 -11.61 -2.43
C ASN A 31 8.14 -12.75 -1.98
N GLY A 32 8.71 -13.92 -1.63
CA GLY A 32 7.97 -15.09 -1.17
C GLY A 32 6.93 -15.56 -2.20
N ILE A 33 5.68 -15.63 -1.79
CA ILE A 33 4.57 -16.05 -2.68
C ILE A 33 4.02 -14.90 -3.52
N TYR A 34 4.40 -13.65 -3.26
CA TYR A 34 3.80 -12.47 -3.86
C TYR A 34 4.37 -12.18 -5.24
N ARG A 35 3.50 -11.82 -6.19
CA ARG A 35 3.87 -11.43 -7.55
C ARG A 35 4.49 -10.03 -7.57
N GLY A 36 5.49 -9.83 -8.44
CA GLY A 36 6.08 -8.53 -8.73
C GLY A 36 7.21 -8.14 -7.80
N TYR A 37 7.85 -7.02 -8.15
CA TYR A 37 9.05 -6.49 -7.53
C TYR A 37 8.91 -4.96 -7.37
N LYS A 38 9.94 -4.29 -6.87
CA LYS A 38 10.05 -2.83 -6.88
C LYS A 38 9.54 -2.25 -8.20
N ARG A 39 8.72 -1.22 -8.15
CA ARG A 39 7.98 -0.54 -9.24
C ARG A 39 6.71 -1.26 -9.70
N ASP A 40 6.46 -2.48 -9.28
CA ASP A 40 5.16 -3.11 -9.51
C ASP A 40 4.16 -2.69 -8.44
N LEU A 41 2.89 -2.63 -8.84
CA LEU A 41 1.76 -2.45 -7.90
C LEU A 41 1.07 -3.77 -7.54
N TYR A 42 1.66 -4.91 -7.92
CA TYR A 42 1.33 -6.22 -7.35
C TYR A 42 1.85 -6.32 -5.92
N GLU A 43 1.32 -7.27 -5.16
CA GLU A 43 1.66 -7.42 -3.74
C GLU A 43 3.18 -7.52 -3.50
N GLY A 44 3.93 -8.21 -4.37
CA GLY A 44 5.39 -8.33 -4.24
C GLY A 44 6.16 -7.01 -4.38
N GLY A 45 5.56 -6.00 -5.01
CA GLY A 45 6.18 -4.68 -5.14
C GLY A 45 5.84 -3.72 -4.00
N ILE A 46 4.67 -3.89 -3.35
CA ILE A 46 4.13 -2.94 -2.35
C ILE A 46 3.92 -3.54 -0.96
N ARG A 47 3.72 -4.85 -0.83
CA ARG A 47 3.57 -5.50 0.47
C ARG A 47 4.92 -5.84 1.06
N VAL A 48 5.32 -5.06 2.05
CA VAL A 48 6.63 -5.18 2.72
C VAL A 48 6.46 -5.59 4.19
N PRO A 49 7.45 -6.29 4.77
CA PRO A 49 7.44 -6.56 6.20
C PRO A 49 7.61 -5.26 6.98
N MET A 50 6.88 -5.15 8.10
CA MET A 50 7.03 -4.07 9.06
C MET A 50 7.03 -4.62 10.48
N ILE A 51 7.95 -4.15 11.30
CA ILE A 51 8.06 -4.49 12.73
C ILE A 51 8.11 -3.18 13.51
N ILE A 52 7.28 -3.08 14.55
CA ILE A 52 7.26 -1.92 15.44
C ILE A 52 7.57 -2.38 16.86
N SER A 53 8.56 -1.72 17.47
CA SER A 53 8.90 -1.89 18.88
C SER A 53 8.75 -0.57 19.62
N TRP A 54 7.94 -0.56 20.66
CA TRP A 54 7.74 0.60 21.53
C TRP A 54 7.49 0.11 22.97
N PRO A 55 8.55 0.06 23.80
CA PRO A 55 8.47 -0.46 25.16
C PRO A 55 7.39 0.23 25.99
N GLY A 56 6.61 -0.54 26.72
CA GLY A 56 5.50 -0.04 27.55
C GLY A 56 4.21 0.31 26.80
N HIS A 57 4.22 0.34 25.46
CA HIS A 57 3.07 0.66 24.63
C HIS A 57 2.66 -0.52 23.71
N VAL A 58 3.59 -1.03 22.94
CA VAL A 58 3.32 -2.19 22.06
C VAL A 58 3.56 -3.48 22.82
N GLN A 59 2.56 -4.37 22.86
CA GLN A 59 2.70 -5.68 23.47
C GLN A 59 3.69 -6.53 22.66
N PRO A 60 4.74 -7.10 23.28
CA PRO A 60 5.70 -7.93 22.56
C PRO A 60 5.07 -9.23 22.04
N ASN A 61 5.65 -9.77 20.96
CA ASN A 61 5.23 -11.02 20.31
C ASN A 61 3.78 -11.02 19.84
N THR A 62 3.29 -9.88 19.35
CA THR A 62 1.97 -9.76 18.71
C THR A 62 2.11 -9.60 17.23
N GLU A 63 1.14 -10.09 16.48
CA GLU A 63 1.02 -9.96 15.03
C GLU A 63 -0.35 -9.40 14.67
N THR A 64 -0.47 -8.76 13.53
CA THR A 64 -1.73 -8.22 13.02
C THR A 64 -1.78 -8.23 11.50
N ASP A 65 -2.98 -8.48 10.96
CA ASP A 65 -3.29 -8.37 9.53
C ASP A 65 -3.87 -6.99 9.16
N PHE A 66 -3.70 -6.00 10.03
CA PHE A 66 -4.19 -4.65 9.77
C PHE A 66 -3.63 -4.09 8.47
N MET A 67 -4.53 -3.65 7.58
CA MET A 67 -4.16 -3.06 6.31
C MET A 67 -3.68 -1.63 6.51
N CYS A 68 -2.38 -1.42 6.43
CA CYS A 68 -1.74 -0.11 6.60
C CYS A 68 -0.80 0.25 5.44
N SER A 69 -0.40 1.50 5.41
CA SER A 69 0.61 2.01 4.48
C SER A 69 1.52 3.03 5.16
N PHE A 70 2.60 3.45 4.49
CA PHE A 70 3.55 4.42 5.06
C PHE A 70 2.92 5.79 5.36
N TRP A 71 1.85 6.19 4.66
CA TRP A 71 1.14 7.42 4.98
C TRP A 71 0.37 7.38 6.32
N ASP A 72 0.27 6.21 6.97
CA ASP A 72 -0.31 6.04 8.31
C ASP A 72 0.64 6.42 9.44
N VAL A 73 1.94 6.49 9.14
CA VAL A 73 2.99 6.84 10.12
C VAL A 73 2.82 8.27 10.62
N LEU A 74 2.54 9.22 9.72
CA LEU A 74 2.38 10.63 10.09
C LEU A 74 1.19 10.86 11.05
N PRO A 75 -0.05 10.44 10.75
CA PRO A 75 -1.17 10.61 11.68
C PRO A 75 -0.98 9.82 13.00
N THR A 76 -0.23 8.71 12.97
CA THR A 76 0.13 7.99 14.19
C THR A 76 1.03 8.84 15.10
N PHE A 77 2.07 9.45 14.55
CA PHE A 77 2.95 10.33 15.32
C PHE A 77 2.25 11.62 15.75
N GLU A 78 1.38 12.19 14.91
CA GLU A 78 0.57 13.35 15.31
C GLU A 78 -0.31 13.04 16.52
N GLU A 79 -0.95 11.87 16.55
CA GLU A 79 -1.78 11.48 17.69
C GLU A 79 -0.94 11.24 18.97
N ILE A 80 0.27 10.69 18.84
CA ILE A 80 1.20 10.51 19.98
C ILE A 80 1.63 11.85 20.55
N ILE A 81 2.01 12.81 19.70
CA ILE A 81 2.57 14.09 20.12
C ILE A 81 1.46 15.06 20.57
N HIS A 82 0.32 15.02 19.90
CA HIS A 82 -0.80 15.93 20.08
C HIS A 82 -2.12 15.20 20.32
N PRO A 83 -2.28 14.41 21.39
CA PRO A 83 -3.43 13.51 21.61
C PRO A 83 -4.79 14.22 21.72
N LYS A 84 -4.81 15.54 21.91
CA LYS A 84 -6.02 16.36 21.99
C LYS A 84 -6.25 17.24 20.75
N ALA A 85 -5.35 17.21 19.78
CA ALA A 85 -5.51 18.00 18.58
C ALA A 85 -6.60 17.39 17.69
N LYS A 86 -7.38 18.25 17.03
CA LYS A 86 -8.26 17.80 15.96
C LYS A 86 -7.39 17.29 14.81
N GLN A 87 -7.52 16.02 14.44
CA GLN A 87 -6.80 15.48 13.31
C GLN A 87 -7.09 16.30 12.06
N LYS A 88 -6.04 16.68 11.35
CA LYS A 88 -6.16 17.28 10.03
C LYS A 88 -6.63 16.22 9.03
N GLU A 89 -7.19 16.67 7.94
CA GLU A 89 -7.49 15.80 6.81
C GLU A 89 -6.17 15.26 6.24
N MET A 90 -5.99 13.95 6.26
CA MET A 90 -4.80 13.22 5.80
C MET A 90 -5.26 11.94 5.10
N ASP A 91 -4.45 11.45 4.18
CA ASP A 91 -4.71 10.19 3.49
C ASP A 91 -4.57 8.98 4.42
N GLY A 92 -3.75 9.10 5.48
CA GLY A 92 -3.48 8.05 6.45
C GLY A 92 -4.45 7.99 7.61
N VAL A 93 -4.51 6.84 8.26
CA VAL A 93 -5.19 6.61 9.54
C VAL A 93 -4.17 6.33 10.63
N SER A 94 -4.40 6.86 11.83
CA SER A 94 -3.51 6.56 12.96
C SER A 94 -3.60 5.09 13.36
N MET A 95 -2.44 4.46 13.51
CA MET A 95 -2.30 3.09 14.04
C MET A 95 -2.17 3.07 15.57
N LEU A 96 -2.21 4.22 16.26
CA LEU A 96 -1.97 4.28 17.70
C LEU A 96 -2.94 3.41 18.52
N PRO A 97 -4.27 3.35 18.24
CA PRO A 97 -5.15 2.45 18.97
C PRO A 97 -4.76 0.97 18.83
N LEU A 98 -4.34 0.56 17.62
CA LEU A 98 -3.84 -0.80 17.35
C LEU A 98 -2.56 -1.08 18.15
N LEU A 99 -1.59 -0.18 18.09
CA LEU A 99 -0.28 -0.33 18.73
C LEU A 99 -0.40 -0.45 20.26
N GLU A 100 -1.34 0.27 20.87
CA GLU A 100 -1.60 0.25 22.30
C GLU A 100 -2.69 -0.74 22.72
N ASN A 101 -3.14 -1.61 21.81
CA ASN A 101 -4.23 -2.57 22.04
C ASN A 101 -5.51 -1.90 22.62
N ARG A 102 -5.84 -0.72 22.09
CA ARG A 102 -7.03 0.05 22.45
C ARG A 102 -8.18 -0.18 21.45
N LYS A 103 -9.39 -0.01 21.90
CA LYS A 103 -10.57 0.01 21.01
C LYS A 103 -10.59 1.28 20.14
N GLY A 104 -11.27 1.20 19.00
CA GLY A 104 -11.53 2.37 18.15
C GLY A 104 -10.51 2.56 17.03
N GLN A 105 -9.71 1.53 16.69
CA GLN A 105 -8.91 1.54 15.49
C GLN A 105 -9.79 1.78 14.28
N LYS A 106 -9.49 2.84 13.53
CA LYS A 106 -10.09 3.11 12.22
C LYS A 106 -9.41 2.27 11.17
N GLU A 107 -10.16 1.78 10.21
CA GLU A 107 -9.65 1.04 9.06
C GLU A 107 -9.70 1.90 7.81
N HIS A 108 -8.81 1.61 6.85
CA HIS A 108 -8.94 2.14 5.52
C HIS A 108 -10.13 1.52 4.81
N GLU A 109 -10.96 2.34 4.16
CA GLU A 109 -11.98 1.83 3.25
C GLU A 109 -11.33 1.16 2.03
N PHE A 110 -10.22 1.74 1.56
CA PHE A 110 -9.39 1.23 0.46
C PHE A 110 -7.98 1.81 0.59
N LEU A 111 -7.02 1.21 -0.12
CA LEU A 111 -5.71 1.79 -0.42
C LEU A 111 -5.63 2.06 -1.92
N TYR A 112 -5.15 3.25 -2.29
CA TYR A 112 -4.95 3.65 -3.68
C TYR A 112 -3.47 3.96 -3.93
N PHE A 113 -2.96 3.49 -5.06
CA PHE A 113 -1.56 3.64 -5.47
C PHE A 113 -1.47 4.08 -6.93
N GLU A 114 -0.49 4.95 -7.21
CA GLU A 114 -0.08 5.34 -8.55
C GLU A 114 1.42 5.17 -8.73
N PHE A 115 1.82 4.82 -9.93
CA PHE A 115 3.22 4.76 -10.31
C PHE A 115 3.38 5.17 -11.78
N GLN A 116 4.08 6.28 -12.04
CA GLN A 116 4.14 6.91 -13.36
C GLN A 116 5.10 6.23 -14.33
N GLU A 117 6.13 5.56 -13.83
CA GLU A 117 7.08 4.84 -14.69
C GLU A 117 6.42 3.63 -15.37
N LEU A 118 7.12 3.01 -16.30
CA LEU A 118 6.68 1.84 -17.05
C LEU A 118 5.30 2.04 -17.71
N ASN A 119 5.11 3.20 -18.32
CA ASN A 119 3.88 3.66 -18.98
C ASN A 119 2.69 3.93 -18.05
N GLY A 120 2.92 4.10 -16.77
CA GLY A 120 1.89 4.41 -15.80
C GLY A 120 1.11 3.18 -15.33
N ARG A 121 0.83 3.17 -14.03
CA ARG A 121 0.09 2.11 -13.33
C ARG A 121 -0.76 2.71 -12.23
N GLN A 122 -1.89 2.08 -11.95
CA GLN A 122 -2.72 2.35 -10.78
C GLN A 122 -3.11 1.03 -10.11
N ALA A 123 -3.32 1.06 -8.81
CA ALA A 123 -3.93 -0.04 -8.10
C ALA A 123 -4.85 0.46 -7.00
N VAL A 124 -5.96 -0.24 -6.81
CA VAL A 124 -6.87 -0.08 -5.67
C VAL A 124 -7.00 -1.41 -4.95
N ARG A 125 -6.82 -1.39 -3.64
CA ARG A 125 -7.13 -2.50 -2.76
C ARG A 125 -8.28 -2.11 -1.83
N LYS A 126 -9.39 -2.85 -1.87
CA LYS A 126 -10.55 -2.69 -0.99
C LYS A 126 -10.93 -4.02 -0.38
N GLY A 127 -10.65 -4.19 0.92
CA GLY A 127 -10.75 -5.48 1.57
C GLY A 127 -9.88 -6.53 0.86
N PRO A 128 -10.45 -7.68 0.45
CA PRO A 128 -9.71 -8.72 -0.27
C PRO A 128 -9.56 -8.43 -1.77
N TRP A 129 -10.28 -7.46 -2.31
CA TRP A 129 -10.27 -7.17 -3.74
C TRP A 129 -9.15 -6.21 -4.13
N LYS A 130 -8.47 -6.52 -5.23
CA LYS A 130 -7.45 -5.66 -5.81
C LYS A 130 -7.62 -5.55 -7.31
N LEU A 131 -7.79 -4.31 -7.79
CA LEU A 131 -7.80 -3.96 -9.21
C LEU A 131 -6.49 -3.27 -9.55
N VAL A 132 -5.86 -3.72 -10.62
CA VAL A 132 -4.62 -3.11 -11.15
C VAL A 132 -4.89 -2.61 -12.57
N HIS A 133 -4.51 -1.38 -12.87
CA HIS A 133 -4.54 -0.78 -14.21
C HIS A 133 -3.10 -0.59 -14.68
N MET A 134 -2.76 -1.24 -15.77
CA MET A 134 -1.40 -1.36 -16.26
C MET A 134 -1.25 -0.71 -17.63
N ASN A 135 -0.01 -0.25 -17.92
CA ASN A 135 0.37 0.29 -19.23
C ASN A 135 -0.54 1.44 -19.70
N ILE A 136 -0.93 2.32 -18.78
CA ILE A 136 -1.95 3.38 -18.96
C ILE A 136 -1.64 4.26 -20.17
N ARG A 137 -0.38 4.65 -20.37
CA ARG A 137 0.08 5.48 -21.50
C ARG A 137 0.60 4.68 -22.69
N GLY A 138 0.64 3.36 -22.60
CA GLY A 138 1.05 2.48 -23.69
C GLY A 138 -0.06 2.28 -24.74
N ASP A 139 0.24 1.48 -25.77
CA ASP A 139 -0.68 1.22 -26.86
C ASP A 139 -1.88 0.35 -26.45
N LYS A 140 -1.72 -0.47 -25.43
CA LYS A 140 -2.73 -1.42 -24.95
C LYS A 140 -2.81 -1.38 -23.42
N PRO A 141 -3.49 -0.37 -22.84
CA PRO A 141 -3.80 -0.39 -21.42
C PRO A 141 -4.74 -1.55 -21.07
N TYR A 142 -4.57 -2.14 -19.89
CA TYR A 142 -5.39 -3.26 -19.47
C TYR A 142 -5.61 -3.25 -17.95
N TYR A 143 -6.65 -3.97 -17.51
CA TYR A 143 -6.98 -4.16 -16.11
C TYR A 143 -6.87 -5.62 -15.71
N GLU A 144 -6.53 -5.86 -14.47
CA GLU A 144 -6.55 -7.17 -13.83
C GLU A 144 -7.24 -7.07 -12.48
N LEU A 145 -8.11 -8.01 -12.15
CA LEU A 145 -8.79 -8.09 -10.85
C LEU A 145 -8.39 -9.37 -10.12
N TYR A 146 -8.12 -9.22 -8.83
CA TYR A 146 -7.75 -10.32 -7.94
C TYR A 146 -8.55 -10.32 -6.66
N ASN A 147 -8.75 -11.51 -6.08
CA ASN A 147 -9.22 -11.67 -4.71
C ASN A 147 -8.05 -12.22 -3.86
N LEU A 148 -7.39 -11.34 -3.13
CA LEU A 148 -6.18 -11.66 -2.36
C LEU A 148 -6.41 -12.64 -1.21
N ALA A 149 -7.67 -12.86 -0.77
CA ALA A 149 -7.97 -13.88 0.23
C ALA A 149 -7.84 -15.30 -0.32
N SER A 150 -8.15 -15.52 -1.61
CA SER A 150 -8.03 -16.82 -2.27
C SER A 150 -6.82 -16.92 -3.19
N ASP A 151 -6.31 -15.79 -3.67
CA ASP A 151 -5.16 -15.70 -4.60
C ASP A 151 -4.20 -14.57 -4.17
N PRO A 152 -3.49 -14.74 -3.05
CA PRO A 152 -2.53 -13.73 -2.57
C PRO A 152 -1.34 -13.52 -3.51
N SER A 153 -1.13 -14.44 -4.45
CA SER A 153 -0.05 -14.41 -5.44
C SER A 153 -0.44 -13.74 -6.75
N GLU A 154 -1.68 -13.27 -6.88
CA GLU A 154 -2.19 -12.55 -8.06
C GLU A 154 -1.94 -13.30 -9.39
N ARG A 155 -2.23 -14.62 -9.41
CA ARG A 155 -1.99 -15.51 -10.56
C ARG A 155 -3.20 -15.66 -11.47
N HIS A 156 -4.40 -15.46 -10.95
CA HIS A 156 -5.64 -15.74 -11.66
C HIS A 156 -6.44 -14.44 -11.81
N ASN A 157 -6.32 -13.81 -12.98
CA ASN A 157 -7.14 -12.65 -13.30
C ASN A 157 -8.61 -13.03 -13.46
N ILE A 158 -9.45 -12.51 -12.58
CA ILE A 158 -10.90 -12.80 -12.54
C ILE A 158 -11.76 -11.61 -13.00
N LEU A 159 -11.18 -10.68 -13.76
CA LEU A 159 -11.80 -9.43 -14.21
C LEU A 159 -13.19 -9.67 -14.82
N ASP A 160 -13.29 -10.61 -15.75
CA ASP A 160 -14.52 -10.88 -16.50
C ASP A 160 -15.63 -11.52 -15.66
N GLN A 161 -15.28 -12.07 -14.50
CA GLN A 161 -16.23 -12.73 -13.60
C GLN A 161 -16.95 -11.77 -12.66
N TYR A 162 -16.40 -10.56 -12.44
CA TYR A 162 -16.91 -9.63 -11.44
C TYR A 162 -17.03 -8.18 -11.99
N PRO A 163 -17.85 -7.95 -13.02
CA PRO A 163 -17.93 -6.63 -13.67
C PRO A 163 -18.38 -5.50 -12.74
N GLU A 164 -19.27 -5.78 -11.78
CA GLU A 164 -19.70 -4.78 -10.79
C GLU A 164 -18.56 -4.38 -9.84
N LYS A 165 -17.75 -5.35 -9.41
CA LYS A 165 -16.58 -5.06 -8.56
C LYS A 165 -15.53 -4.26 -9.34
N VAL A 166 -15.32 -4.58 -10.61
CA VAL A 166 -14.43 -3.80 -11.49
C VAL A 166 -14.91 -2.36 -11.61
N ALA A 167 -16.22 -2.13 -11.83
CA ALA A 167 -16.79 -0.80 -11.89
C ALA A 167 -16.58 -0.01 -10.61
N GLU A 168 -16.89 -0.61 -9.44
CA GLU A 168 -16.68 -0.01 -8.12
C GLU A 168 -15.22 0.44 -7.92
N LEU A 169 -14.26 -0.41 -8.23
CA LEU A 169 -12.84 -0.11 -7.99
C LEU A 169 -12.29 0.89 -9.04
N LYS A 170 -12.80 0.89 -10.26
CA LYS A 170 -12.48 1.92 -11.26
C LYS A 170 -12.98 3.30 -10.83
N ASP A 171 -14.18 3.39 -10.25
CA ASP A 171 -14.72 4.65 -9.73
C ASP A 171 -13.83 5.23 -8.64
N ILE A 172 -13.23 4.37 -7.80
CA ILE A 172 -12.23 4.81 -6.81
C ILE A 172 -10.99 5.35 -7.53
N MET A 173 -10.45 4.65 -8.54
CA MET A 173 -9.29 5.12 -9.30
C MET A 173 -9.52 6.51 -9.91
N VAL A 174 -10.70 6.74 -10.49
CA VAL A 174 -11.05 8.04 -11.08
C VAL A 174 -11.16 9.14 -10.02
N ARG A 175 -11.77 8.83 -8.88
CA ARG A 175 -12.02 9.81 -7.82
C ARG A 175 -10.73 10.21 -7.07
N GLU A 176 -9.85 9.24 -6.84
CA GLU A 176 -8.62 9.46 -6.05
C GLU A 176 -7.46 10.00 -6.89
N HIS A 177 -7.50 9.79 -8.21
CA HIS A 177 -6.48 10.34 -9.09
C HIS A 177 -6.49 11.87 -9.07
N ARG A 178 -5.31 12.45 -8.87
CA ARG A 178 -5.08 13.90 -8.95
C ARG A 178 -4.01 14.19 -9.99
N SER A 179 -4.39 14.92 -11.03
CA SER A 179 -3.45 15.33 -12.08
C SER A 179 -2.36 16.21 -11.51
N ASP A 180 -1.09 15.87 -11.80
CA ASP A 180 0.08 16.67 -11.45
C ASP A 180 0.98 16.84 -12.69
N PRO A 181 1.32 18.07 -13.09
CA PRO A 181 2.13 18.33 -14.29
C PRO A 181 3.56 17.77 -14.18
N ASN A 182 4.09 17.58 -12.96
CA ASN A 182 5.40 17.00 -12.74
C ASN A 182 5.38 15.47 -12.76
N TRP A 183 4.19 14.87 -12.51
CA TRP A 183 3.98 13.42 -12.41
C TRP A 183 2.76 12.97 -13.21
N PRO A 184 2.69 13.22 -14.52
CA PRO A 184 1.53 12.90 -15.32
C PRO A 184 1.33 11.39 -15.40
N LEU A 185 0.15 10.90 -15.03
CA LEU A 185 -0.21 9.50 -15.09
C LEU A 185 -0.96 9.16 -16.39
N LEU A 186 -1.90 10.01 -16.79
CA LEU A 186 -2.74 9.82 -17.98
C LEU A 186 -2.08 10.43 -19.23
N LYS A 187 -2.46 9.96 -20.42
CA LYS A 187 -1.90 10.48 -21.69
C LYS A 187 -2.17 11.97 -21.87
N GLU A 188 -3.42 12.37 -21.63
CA GLU A 188 -3.91 13.74 -21.78
C GLU A 188 -3.27 14.75 -20.82
N GLU A 189 -2.62 14.30 -19.79
CA GLU A 189 -1.91 15.15 -18.81
C GLU A 189 -0.52 15.57 -19.29
N LYS A 190 0.06 14.83 -20.22
CA LYS A 190 1.35 15.18 -20.84
C LYS A 190 1.25 16.27 -21.92
N GLU A 191 0.04 16.51 -22.40
CA GLU A 191 -0.21 17.43 -23.51
C GLU A 191 -0.58 18.85 -23.05
N LYS A 192 -0.61 19.07 -21.72
CA LYS A 192 -0.87 20.38 -21.08
C LYS A 192 0.43 20.98 -20.54
#